data_5e7bbbb9d7a017053d6416957ee00d36
#
_entry.id   5e7bbbb9d7a017053d6416957ee00d36
#
_cell.length_a   1.000
_cell.length_b   1.000
_cell.length_c   1.000
_cell.angle_alpha   90.00
_cell.angle_beta   90.00
_cell.angle_gamma   90.00
#
_symmetry.space_group_name_H-M   'P 1'
#
loop_
_entity.id
_entity.type
_entity.pdbx_description
1 polymer ?
#
loop_
_entity_poly.entity_id
_entity_poly.type
_entity_poly.pdbx_seq_one_letter_code
_entity_poly.pdbx_strand_id
1 'polypeptide(L)'
;MRPKTFKAWMVYLYTCLVNTLFFFTHSKSIVIKAWINLRGDKLYPYNFGDDINYHLIKFLSKKKVVNIRDTYLSWLPITNYICIGSVIEWFTDRNSILWGCGANPGTSPLKKKPKKVLAVRGPLTRQYLLSQGVACPKVYGDPALLLPMMYPCKKEKRYKIGIIPHFLDYNLPNIKALNNKYGNDVCLIRLWGGELNDVIDKINACDMIASSSLHGLIVSDAYKVPNVWIRLSNEKSGSGGDFKYLDYFAAVGRKDKEPIDYRNNREIDIEIISEHAKAYKEISIDLKPLLESCPFYYK
;
A
#
# COMPACT_ATOMS: atom_id res chain seq x y z
N MET A 1 7.59 -14.95 1.52
CA MET A 1 7.49 -16.25 2.21
C MET A 1 8.38 -17.25 1.51
N ARG A 2 9.02 -18.17 2.23
CA ARG A 2 9.74 -19.27 1.57
C ARG A 2 8.74 -20.23 0.92
N PRO A 3 9.03 -20.73 -0.30
CA PRO A 3 8.15 -21.70 -0.96
C PRO A 3 7.93 -22.94 -0.10
N LYS A 4 6.69 -23.46 -0.04
CA LYS A 4 6.32 -24.63 0.79
C LYS A 4 6.32 -25.95 0.01
N THR A 5 6.36 -25.90 -1.32
CA THR A 5 6.34 -27.09 -2.19
C THR A 5 7.52 -27.07 -3.16
N PHE A 6 7.93 -28.24 -3.66
CA PHE A 6 9.00 -28.35 -4.66
C PHE A 6 8.69 -27.51 -5.91
N LYS A 7 7.45 -27.58 -6.43
CA LYS A 7 7.02 -26.76 -7.59
C LYS A 7 7.16 -25.27 -7.31
N ALA A 8 6.78 -24.79 -6.13
CA ALA A 8 6.92 -23.38 -5.74
C ALA A 8 8.40 -22.99 -5.62
N TRP A 9 9.28 -23.88 -5.17
CA TRP A 9 10.72 -23.67 -5.14
C TRP A 9 11.30 -23.54 -6.56
N MET A 10 10.92 -24.39 -7.49
CA MET A 10 11.37 -24.29 -8.88
C MET A 10 10.94 -22.98 -9.53
N VAL A 11 9.69 -22.56 -9.32
CA VAL A 11 9.18 -21.26 -9.80
C VAL A 11 9.96 -20.10 -9.18
N TYR A 12 10.28 -20.15 -7.90
CA TYR A 12 11.05 -19.13 -7.21
C TYR A 12 12.48 -19.04 -7.76
N LEU A 13 13.18 -20.16 -7.89
CA LEU A 13 14.55 -20.20 -8.46
C LEU A 13 14.58 -19.67 -9.90
N TYR A 14 13.61 -20.08 -10.72
CA TYR A 14 13.45 -19.54 -12.07
C TYR A 14 13.21 -18.03 -12.07
N THR A 15 12.37 -17.53 -11.16
CA THR A 15 12.11 -16.08 -11.00
C THR A 15 13.39 -15.35 -10.62
N CYS A 16 14.16 -15.88 -9.66
CA CYS A 16 15.45 -15.30 -9.27
C CYS A 16 16.44 -15.25 -10.44
N LEU A 17 16.51 -16.30 -11.25
CA LEU A 17 17.36 -16.34 -12.44
C LEU A 17 16.96 -15.26 -13.45
N VAL A 18 15.67 -15.23 -13.83
CA VAL A 18 15.15 -14.25 -14.79
C VAL A 18 15.39 -12.82 -14.32
N ASN A 19 15.11 -12.53 -13.04
CA ASN A 19 15.30 -11.19 -12.49
C ASN A 19 16.78 -10.80 -12.40
N THR A 20 17.66 -11.76 -12.14
CA THR A 20 19.10 -11.53 -12.12
C THR A 20 19.63 -11.19 -13.53
N LEU A 21 19.24 -11.96 -14.53
CA LEU A 21 19.57 -11.67 -15.92
C LEU A 21 19.00 -10.32 -16.37
N PHE A 22 17.75 -10.04 -15.98
CA PHE A 22 17.10 -8.77 -16.30
C PHE A 22 17.83 -7.57 -15.67
N PHE A 23 18.33 -7.70 -14.43
CA PHE A 23 19.15 -6.68 -13.78
C PHE A 23 20.41 -6.35 -14.59
N PHE A 24 21.15 -7.36 -15.05
CA PHE A 24 22.37 -7.14 -15.83
C PHE A 24 22.10 -6.57 -17.23
N THR A 25 21.04 -7.00 -17.88
CA THR A 25 20.67 -6.52 -19.22
C THR A 25 20.04 -5.13 -19.21
N HIS A 26 19.58 -4.65 -18.05
CA HIS A 26 18.92 -3.34 -17.88
C HIS A 26 19.60 -2.53 -16.76
N SER A 27 20.86 -2.18 -16.95
CA SER A 27 21.72 -1.51 -15.94
C SER A 27 21.19 -0.18 -15.41
N LYS A 28 20.24 0.47 -16.11
CA LYS A 28 19.59 1.73 -15.70
C LYS A 28 18.26 1.52 -14.95
N SER A 29 17.91 0.28 -14.60
CA SER A 29 16.68 -0.02 -13.87
C SER A 29 16.68 0.60 -12.47
N ILE A 30 15.48 0.94 -11.99
CA ILE A 30 15.28 1.29 -10.57
C ILE A 30 15.20 0.00 -9.75
N VAL A 31 16.08 -0.12 -8.77
CA VAL A 31 16.13 -1.29 -7.89
C VAL A 31 15.28 -1.03 -6.65
N ILE A 32 14.23 -1.81 -6.46
CA ILE A 32 13.34 -1.70 -5.30
C ILE A 32 13.40 -2.94 -4.41
N LYS A 33 12.86 -2.80 -3.20
CA LYS A 33 12.64 -3.90 -2.28
C LYS A 33 11.20 -3.84 -1.77
N ALA A 34 10.34 -4.70 -2.29
CA ALA A 34 8.89 -4.68 -2.05
C ALA A 34 8.29 -6.10 -2.01
N TRP A 35 7.08 -6.23 -1.46
CA TRP A 35 6.29 -7.48 -1.50
C TRP A 35 5.52 -7.60 -2.83
N ILE A 36 6.22 -7.66 -3.96
CA ILE A 36 5.62 -7.81 -5.28
C ILE A 36 6.12 -9.07 -5.98
N ASN A 37 5.34 -9.61 -6.88
CA ASN A 37 5.72 -10.74 -7.71
C ASN A 37 6.14 -10.23 -9.10
N LEU A 38 7.43 -9.98 -9.29
CA LEU A 38 7.98 -9.47 -10.53
C LEU A 38 8.86 -10.54 -11.20
N ARG A 39 8.69 -10.73 -12.51
CA ARG A 39 9.56 -11.59 -13.32
C ARG A 39 9.97 -10.86 -14.59
N GLY A 40 11.22 -10.43 -14.65
CA GLY A 40 11.67 -9.46 -15.64
C GLY A 40 10.87 -8.16 -15.51
N ASP A 41 10.27 -7.69 -16.60
CA ASP A 41 9.41 -6.50 -16.60
C ASP A 41 7.90 -6.84 -16.48
N LYS A 42 7.56 -8.07 -16.10
CA LYS A 42 6.16 -8.49 -15.94
C LYS A 42 5.79 -8.61 -14.49
N LEU A 43 4.81 -7.80 -14.05
CA LEU A 43 4.16 -7.94 -12.76
C LEU A 43 3.11 -9.06 -12.82
N TYR A 44 3.06 -9.87 -11.78
CA TYR A 44 2.00 -10.84 -11.52
C TYR A 44 1.20 -10.33 -10.32
N PRO A 45 0.03 -9.70 -10.53
CA PRO A 45 -0.70 -9.03 -9.47
C PRO A 45 -1.00 -9.97 -8.29
N TYR A 46 -0.68 -9.49 -7.10
CA TYR A 46 -0.92 -10.26 -5.87
C TYR A 46 -1.60 -9.42 -4.78
N ASN A 47 -0.98 -8.32 -4.36
CA ASN A 47 -1.51 -7.40 -3.38
C ASN A 47 -1.50 -5.99 -3.97
N PHE A 48 -2.67 -5.43 -4.18
CA PHE A 48 -2.87 -4.13 -4.82
C PHE A 48 -1.98 -3.04 -4.22
N GLY A 49 -1.95 -2.92 -2.88
CA GLY A 49 -1.14 -1.90 -2.21
C GLY A 49 0.36 -2.04 -2.47
N ASP A 50 0.85 -3.27 -2.45
CA ASP A 50 2.26 -3.55 -2.74
C ASP A 50 2.57 -3.40 -4.24
N ASP A 51 1.62 -3.80 -5.11
CA ASP A 51 1.78 -3.76 -6.57
C ASP A 51 1.85 -2.31 -7.10
N ILE A 52 1.30 -1.32 -6.39
CA ILE A 52 1.45 0.12 -6.69
C ILE A 52 2.93 0.50 -6.81
N ASN A 53 3.84 -0.11 -6.02
CA ASN A 53 5.28 0.15 -6.14
C ASN A 53 5.78 0.01 -7.59
N TYR A 54 5.42 -1.06 -8.27
CA TYR A 54 5.86 -1.30 -9.64
C TYR A 54 5.32 -0.24 -10.61
N HIS A 55 4.01 -0.02 -10.59
CA HIS A 55 3.35 0.87 -11.54
C HIS A 55 3.79 2.33 -11.36
N LEU A 56 3.75 2.82 -10.11
CA LEU A 56 4.07 4.21 -9.82
C LEU A 56 5.55 4.52 -10.05
N ILE A 57 6.46 3.65 -9.60
CA ILE A 57 7.90 3.88 -9.78
C ILE A 57 8.28 3.83 -11.26
N LYS A 58 7.70 2.91 -12.03
CA LYS A 58 7.89 2.84 -13.48
C LYS A 58 7.38 4.10 -14.17
N PHE A 59 6.22 4.63 -13.74
CA PHE A 59 5.67 5.88 -14.24
C PHE A 59 6.57 7.07 -13.93
N LEU A 60 6.96 7.27 -12.67
CA LEU A 60 7.76 8.41 -12.23
C LEU A 60 9.18 8.41 -12.80
N SER A 61 9.81 7.23 -12.90
CA SER A 61 11.20 7.11 -13.34
C SER A 61 11.36 7.01 -14.85
N LYS A 62 10.31 6.63 -15.58
CA LYS A 62 10.36 6.22 -16.99
C LYS A 62 11.36 5.07 -17.26
N LYS A 63 11.70 4.29 -16.24
CA LYS A 63 12.68 3.21 -16.29
C LYS A 63 12.05 1.86 -15.93
N LYS A 64 12.76 0.79 -16.27
CA LYS A 64 12.44 -0.56 -15.80
C LYS A 64 12.63 -0.64 -14.28
N VAL A 65 11.92 -1.57 -13.65
CA VAL A 65 11.96 -1.79 -12.20
C VAL A 65 12.43 -3.22 -11.93
N VAL A 66 13.33 -3.38 -10.99
CA VAL A 66 13.81 -4.69 -10.52
C VAL A 66 13.55 -4.83 -9.03
N ASN A 67 12.91 -5.91 -8.62
CA ASN A 67 12.79 -6.26 -7.20
C ASN A 67 14.01 -7.08 -6.78
N ILE A 68 14.96 -6.46 -6.08
CA ILE A 68 16.23 -7.10 -5.68
C ILE A 68 16.02 -8.30 -4.75
N ARG A 69 14.91 -8.35 -4.01
CA ARG A 69 14.56 -9.43 -3.09
C ARG A 69 14.45 -10.79 -3.79
N ASP A 70 13.96 -10.78 -5.02
CA ASP A 70 13.70 -11.97 -5.81
C ASP A 70 14.75 -12.14 -6.92
N THR A 71 16.03 -11.89 -6.56
CA THR A 71 17.23 -12.11 -7.39
C THR A 71 18.27 -12.89 -6.61
N TYR A 72 19.26 -13.47 -7.30
CA TYR A 72 20.46 -14.04 -6.66
C TYR A 72 21.44 -12.96 -6.15
N LEU A 73 21.13 -11.67 -6.35
CA LEU A 73 21.95 -10.53 -5.95
C LEU A 73 21.47 -9.89 -4.63
N SER A 74 20.44 -10.43 -3.99
CA SER A 74 19.78 -9.83 -2.81
C SER A 74 20.69 -9.64 -1.59
N TRP A 75 21.83 -10.31 -1.55
CA TRP A 75 22.85 -10.20 -0.50
C TRP A 75 23.96 -9.20 -0.82
N LEU A 76 24.07 -8.74 -2.08
CA LEU A 76 25.05 -7.75 -2.51
C LEU A 76 24.72 -6.34 -2.00
N PRO A 77 25.73 -5.46 -1.83
CA PRO A 77 25.54 -4.09 -1.35
C PRO A 77 24.98 -3.16 -2.45
N ILE A 78 23.85 -3.54 -3.04
CA ILE A 78 23.18 -2.77 -4.10
C ILE A 78 22.24 -1.77 -3.48
N THR A 79 22.37 -0.48 -3.85
CA THR A 79 21.42 0.56 -3.44
C THR A 79 20.02 0.20 -3.92
N ASN A 80 19.05 0.20 -2.99
CA ASN A 80 17.67 -0.15 -3.25
C ASN A 80 16.70 0.85 -2.61
N TYR A 81 15.50 0.95 -3.19
CA TYR A 81 14.47 1.86 -2.71
C TYR A 81 13.31 1.08 -2.07
N ILE A 82 12.82 1.60 -0.94
CA ILE A 82 11.65 1.10 -0.23
C ILE A 82 10.64 2.24 -0.22
N CYS A 83 9.49 2.08 -0.91
CA CYS A 83 8.62 3.20 -1.22
C CYS A 83 7.21 3.08 -0.64
N ILE A 84 6.50 1.97 -0.84
CA ILE A 84 5.11 1.81 -0.41
C ILE A 84 5.00 0.57 0.48
N GLY A 85 4.18 0.69 1.52
CA GLY A 85 3.90 -0.38 2.46
C GLY A 85 4.45 -0.13 3.86
N SER A 86 3.97 -0.90 4.84
CA SER A 86 4.45 -0.87 6.23
C SER A 86 5.53 -1.93 6.41
N VAL A 87 6.72 -1.69 5.86
CA VAL A 87 7.74 -2.72 5.59
C VAL A 87 9.14 -2.35 6.07
N ILE A 88 9.29 -1.21 6.74
CA ILE A 88 10.61 -0.69 7.14
C ILE A 88 11.41 -1.72 7.95
N GLU A 89 10.80 -2.36 8.94
CA GLU A 89 11.47 -3.31 9.84
C GLU A 89 11.95 -4.57 9.11
N TRP A 90 11.24 -4.97 8.05
CA TRP A 90 11.52 -6.21 7.33
C TRP A 90 12.54 -6.04 6.21
N PHE A 91 12.51 -4.88 5.54
CA PHE A 91 13.26 -4.70 4.30
C PHE A 91 14.47 -3.80 4.41
N THR A 92 14.55 -2.95 5.44
CA THR A 92 15.64 -2.00 5.56
C THR A 92 16.99 -2.69 5.78
N ASP A 93 17.95 -2.32 4.98
CA ASP A 93 19.36 -2.63 5.13
C ASP A 93 20.23 -1.36 4.93
N ARG A 94 21.56 -1.50 5.06
CA ARG A 94 22.51 -0.38 4.96
C ARG A 94 22.56 0.30 3.59
N ASN A 95 21.96 -0.32 2.56
CA ASN A 95 21.93 0.20 1.20
C ASN A 95 20.55 0.74 0.82
N SER A 96 19.57 0.64 1.72
CA SER A 96 18.20 1.05 1.48
C SER A 96 18.03 2.56 1.59
N ILE A 97 17.29 3.13 0.64
CA ILE A 97 16.81 4.50 0.65
C ILE A 97 15.29 4.45 0.83
N LEU A 98 14.78 5.10 1.88
CA LEU A 98 13.35 5.11 2.21
C LEU A 98 12.68 6.34 1.57
N TRP A 99 11.53 6.14 0.89
CA TRP A 99 10.74 7.20 0.30
C TRP A 99 9.25 6.89 0.41
N GLY A 100 8.59 7.45 1.43
CA GLY A 100 7.14 7.36 1.66
C GLY A 100 6.62 6.10 2.34
N CYS A 101 7.46 5.07 2.56
CA CYS A 101 7.06 3.86 3.28
C CYS A 101 6.83 4.12 4.78
N GLY A 102 6.08 3.21 5.41
CA GLY A 102 5.76 3.26 6.83
C GLY A 102 6.41 2.16 7.65
N ALA A 103 6.52 2.42 8.95
CA ALA A 103 6.86 1.43 9.95
C ALA A 103 5.64 0.58 10.35
N ASN A 104 5.92 -0.57 10.95
CA ASN A 104 4.97 -1.44 11.63
C ASN A 104 5.57 -1.91 12.97
N PRO A 105 5.74 -0.99 13.95
CA PRO A 105 6.35 -1.29 15.23
C PRO A 105 5.64 -2.44 15.95
N GLY A 106 6.38 -3.29 16.63
CA GLY A 106 5.85 -4.48 17.29
C GLY A 106 5.94 -5.76 16.44
N THR A 107 6.33 -5.68 15.16
CA THR A 107 6.63 -6.87 14.35
C THR A 107 8.06 -7.36 14.60
N SER A 108 9.01 -6.43 14.58
CA SER A 108 10.42 -6.66 14.89
C SER A 108 11.15 -5.32 15.02
N PRO A 109 12.26 -5.23 15.80
CA PRO A 109 13.08 -4.04 15.82
C PRO A 109 13.75 -3.80 14.46
N LEU A 110 14.13 -2.55 14.19
CA LEU A 110 14.91 -2.20 13.01
C LEU A 110 16.30 -2.87 13.07
N LYS A 111 16.52 -3.85 12.21
CA LYS A 111 17.75 -4.65 12.23
C LYS A 111 18.99 -3.90 11.74
N LYS A 112 18.80 -2.99 10.79
CA LYS A 112 19.87 -2.18 10.18
C LYS A 112 19.34 -0.79 9.87
N LYS A 113 20.18 0.22 10.06
CA LYS A 113 19.84 1.60 9.66
C LYS A 113 19.88 1.73 8.14
N PRO A 114 18.94 2.48 7.51
CA PRO A 114 18.98 2.75 6.08
C PRO A 114 20.15 3.66 5.71
N LYS A 115 20.53 3.64 4.44
CA LYS A 115 21.51 4.57 3.87
C LYS A 115 21.00 6.01 3.93
N LYS A 116 19.71 6.21 3.64
CA LYS A 116 19.08 7.53 3.66
C LYS A 116 17.57 7.41 3.84
N VAL A 117 16.96 8.41 4.47
CA VAL A 117 15.51 8.61 4.51
C VAL A 117 15.20 9.90 3.78
N LEU A 118 14.36 9.86 2.76
CA LEU A 118 13.94 11.01 1.96
C LEU A 118 12.54 11.48 2.35
N ALA A 119 11.65 10.56 2.59
CA ALA A 119 10.28 10.77 3.06
C ALA A 119 9.78 9.51 3.79
N VAL A 120 8.76 9.67 4.63
CA VAL A 120 8.06 8.57 5.29
C VAL A 120 6.55 8.79 5.20
N ARG A 121 5.76 7.72 5.37
CA ARG A 121 4.31 7.79 5.30
C ARG A 121 3.72 8.84 6.26
N GLY A 122 4.21 8.89 7.50
CA GLY A 122 3.66 9.82 8.47
C GLY A 122 4.58 10.14 9.66
N PRO A 123 4.11 11.03 10.54
CA PRO A 123 4.89 11.51 11.68
C PRO A 123 5.20 10.43 12.72
N LEU A 124 4.34 9.40 12.88
CA LEU A 124 4.60 8.31 13.83
C LEU A 124 5.74 7.42 13.33
N THR A 125 5.79 7.13 12.02
CA THR A 125 6.95 6.45 11.40
C THR A 125 8.23 7.25 11.59
N ARG A 126 8.16 8.59 11.45
CA ARG A 126 9.32 9.45 11.70
C ARG A 126 9.78 9.34 13.16
N GLN A 127 8.86 9.43 14.13
CA GLN A 127 9.18 9.28 15.55
C GLN A 127 9.84 7.93 15.85
N TYR A 128 9.30 6.84 15.30
CA TYR A 128 9.88 5.51 15.41
C TYR A 128 11.33 5.48 14.88
N LEU A 129 11.60 6.02 13.68
CA LEU A 129 12.95 6.04 13.12
C LEU A 129 13.91 6.88 13.96
N LEU A 130 13.49 8.03 14.48
CA LEU A 130 14.28 8.86 15.37
C LEU A 130 14.62 8.13 16.66
N SER A 131 13.69 7.38 17.27
CA SER A 131 13.93 6.57 18.46
C SER A 131 14.93 5.44 18.21
N GLN A 132 15.07 4.98 16.95
CA GLN A 132 16.09 4.01 16.54
C GLN A 132 17.43 4.69 16.15
N GLY A 133 17.57 6.00 16.37
CA GLY A 133 18.77 6.78 16.02
C GLY A 133 18.99 6.91 14.51
N VAL A 134 17.90 6.97 13.74
CA VAL A 134 17.91 7.20 12.29
C VAL A 134 17.43 8.61 11.99
N ALA A 135 18.25 9.43 11.34
CA ALA A 135 17.86 10.76 10.89
C ALA A 135 16.72 10.66 9.85
N CYS A 136 15.64 11.42 10.06
CA CYS A 136 14.46 11.39 9.22
C CYS A 136 13.90 12.81 9.02
N PRO A 137 13.77 13.29 7.77
CA PRO A 137 13.22 14.61 7.48
C PRO A 137 11.72 14.69 7.81
N LYS A 138 11.19 15.91 7.88
CA LYS A 138 9.73 16.16 8.02
C LYS A 138 9.06 16.21 6.63
N VAL A 139 9.24 15.16 5.84
CA VAL A 139 8.57 14.98 4.54
C VAL A 139 7.66 13.75 4.66
N TYR A 140 6.36 13.97 4.49
CA TYR A 140 5.34 12.97 4.74
C TYR A 140 4.52 12.68 3.50
N GLY A 141 3.90 11.50 3.49
CA GLY A 141 2.95 11.03 2.50
C GLY A 141 3.26 9.63 2.01
N ASP A 142 2.20 8.84 1.81
CA ASP A 142 2.32 7.58 1.09
C ASP A 142 2.36 7.88 -0.42
N PRO A 143 3.33 7.34 -1.18
CA PRO A 143 3.42 7.61 -2.61
C PRO A 143 2.18 7.20 -3.41
N ALA A 144 1.33 6.31 -2.90
CA ALA A 144 0.06 5.97 -3.53
C ALA A 144 -0.88 7.18 -3.70
N LEU A 145 -0.69 8.27 -2.94
CA LEU A 145 -1.39 9.53 -3.13
C LEU A 145 -1.07 10.21 -4.49
N LEU A 146 0.01 9.81 -5.15
CA LEU A 146 0.40 10.31 -6.47
C LEU A 146 -0.26 9.54 -7.63
N LEU A 147 -1.05 8.49 -7.36
CA LEU A 147 -1.71 7.69 -8.40
C LEU A 147 -2.52 8.50 -9.41
N PRO A 148 -3.25 9.58 -9.04
CA PRO A 148 -3.98 10.40 -10.01
C PRO A 148 -3.11 11.06 -11.08
N MET A 149 -1.78 11.26 -10.82
CA MET A 149 -0.84 11.73 -11.84
C MET A 149 -0.57 10.66 -12.92
N MET A 150 -0.59 9.39 -12.52
CA MET A 150 -0.34 8.25 -13.41
C MET A 150 -1.63 7.80 -14.13
N TYR A 151 -2.71 7.73 -13.41
CA TYR A 151 -4.01 7.26 -13.91
C TYR A 151 -5.12 8.22 -13.48
N PRO A 152 -5.31 9.34 -14.19
CA PRO A 152 -6.46 10.22 -13.96
C PRO A 152 -7.75 9.45 -14.22
N CYS A 153 -8.58 9.31 -13.20
CA CYS A 153 -9.81 8.54 -13.27
C CYS A 153 -11.00 9.38 -12.84
N LYS A 154 -12.01 9.44 -13.71
CA LYS A 154 -13.35 9.94 -13.38
C LYS A 154 -14.33 8.93 -13.90
N LYS A 155 -15.11 8.32 -13.02
CA LYS A 155 -16.16 7.36 -13.39
C LYS A 155 -17.53 7.88 -13.00
N GLU A 156 -18.51 7.51 -13.79
CA GLU A 156 -19.90 7.68 -13.42
C GLU A 156 -20.21 6.84 -12.17
N LYS A 157 -20.91 7.44 -11.21
CA LYS A 157 -21.27 6.76 -9.96
C LYS A 157 -22.34 5.71 -10.25
N ARG A 158 -22.08 4.49 -9.78
CA ARG A 158 -22.93 3.31 -10.00
C ARG A 158 -23.36 2.61 -8.73
N TYR A 159 -22.58 2.83 -7.65
CA TYR A 159 -22.79 2.16 -6.38
C TYR A 159 -22.84 3.20 -5.26
N LYS A 160 -23.77 3.03 -4.32
CA LYS A 160 -23.80 3.89 -3.13
C LYS A 160 -22.54 3.72 -2.31
N ILE A 161 -22.05 2.47 -2.16
CA ILE A 161 -20.91 2.18 -1.33
C ILE A 161 -20.03 1.09 -1.91
N GLY A 162 -18.71 1.30 -1.85
CA GLY A 162 -17.70 0.27 -2.05
C GLY A 162 -17.20 -0.26 -0.70
N ILE A 163 -17.23 -1.55 -0.52
CA ILE A 163 -16.65 -2.21 0.66
C ILE A 163 -15.32 -2.84 0.26
N ILE A 164 -14.25 -2.44 0.95
CA ILE A 164 -12.88 -2.93 0.71
C ILE A 164 -12.38 -3.68 1.96
N PRO A 165 -12.63 -4.99 2.06
CA PRO A 165 -12.10 -5.79 3.14
C PRO A 165 -10.58 -5.98 3.00
N HIS A 166 -9.89 -6.12 4.13
CA HIS A 166 -8.56 -6.70 4.12
C HIS A 166 -8.62 -8.14 3.56
N PHE A 167 -7.55 -8.63 2.93
CA PHE A 167 -7.57 -9.93 2.26
C PHE A 167 -7.93 -11.11 3.20
N LEU A 168 -7.64 -10.98 4.49
CA LEU A 168 -8.01 -11.95 5.52
C LEU A 168 -9.52 -11.93 5.84
N ASP A 169 -10.17 -10.78 5.66
CA ASP A 169 -11.56 -10.55 6.06
C ASP A 169 -12.58 -10.85 4.95
N TYR A 170 -12.13 -11.03 3.72
CA TYR A 170 -13.03 -11.12 2.55
C TYR A 170 -14.06 -12.25 2.62
N ASN A 171 -13.70 -13.35 3.29
CA ASN A 171 -14.55 -14.51 3.41
C ASN A 171 -15.45 -14.51 4.65
N LEU A 172 -15.46 -13.44 5.45
CA LEU A 172 -16.31 -13.33 6.62
C LEU A 172 -17.80 -13.43 6.23
N PRO A 173 -18.64 -14.05 7.08
CA PRO A 173 -20.08 -14.19 6.79
C PRO A 173 -20.78 -12.85 6.54
N ASN A 174 -20.49 -11.82 7.35
CA ASN A 174 -21.06 -10.48 7.19
C ASN A 174 -20.66 -9.79 5.87
N ILE A 175 -19.46 -10.07 5.33
CA ILE A 175 -19.05 -9.60 4.00
C ILE A 175 -19.80 -10.33 2.90
N LYS A 176 -19.95 -11.65 3.00
CA LYS A 176 -20.68 -12.46 2.00
C LYS A 176 -22.16 -12.12 1.96
N ALA A 177 -22.75 -11.71 3.07
CA ALA A 177 -24.14 -11.33 3.15
C ALA A 177 -24.47 -10.00 2.45
N LEU A 178 -23.49 -9.12 2.21
CA LEU A 178 -23.70 -7.77 1.68
C LEU A 178 -24.42 -7.75 0.34
N ASN A 179 -23.99 -8.58 -0.61
CA ASN A 179 -24.62 -8.63 -1.93
C ASN A 179 -26.07 -9.11 -1.89
N ASN A 180 -26.37 -10.07 -1.00
CA ASN A 180 -27.74 -10.56 -0.82
C ASN A 180 -28.64 -9.52 -0.18
N LYS A 181 -28.11 -8.71 0.74
CA LYS A 181 -28.89 -7.71 1.47
C LYS A 181 -29.09 -6.41 0.69
N TYR A 182 -28.05 -5.93 0.00
CA TYR A 182 -28.04 -4.59 -0.61
C TYR A 182 -27.93 -4.60 -2.13
N GLY A 183 -27.78 -5.78 -2.75
CA GLY A 183 -27.76 -5.91 -4.21
C GLY A 183 -26.78 -4.99 -4.90
N ASN A 184 -27.27 -4.22 -5.86
CA ASN A 184 -26.45 -3.32 -6.68
C ASN A 184 -26.04 -2.02 -5.98
N ASP A 185 -26.51 -1.75 -4.76
CA ASP A 185 -26.09 -0.58 -4.00
C ASP A 185 -24.66 -0.74 -3.47
N VAL A 186 -24.19 -1.99 -3.32
CA VAL A 186 -22.87 -2.31 -2.76
C VAL A 186 -21.93 -2.89 -3.82
N CYS A 187 -20.73 -2.35 -3.90
CA CYS A 187 -19.63 -2.91 -4.67
C CYS A 187 -18.59 -3.54 -3.73
N LEU A 188 -18.44 -4.85 -3.76
CA LEU A 188 -17.37 -5.53 -3.00
C LEU A 188 -16.07 -5.49 -3.81
N ILE A 189 -15.07 -4.73 -3.32
CA ILE A 189 -13.82 -4.46 -4.02
C ILE A 189 -12.70 -5.31 -3.42
N ARG A 190 -12.09 -6.15 -4.23
CA ARG A 190 -11.00 -7.04 -3.86
C ARG A 190 -9.65 -6.40 -4.18
N LEU A 191 -8.74 -6.37 -3.18
CA LEU A 191 -7.40 -5.81 -3.32
C LEU A 191 -6.31 -6.84 -3.61
N TRP A 192 -6.63 -7.95 -4.28
CA TRP A 192 -5.62 -8.94 -4.69
C TRP A 192 -5.99 -9.64 -5.99
N GLY A 193 -4.97 -9.98 -6.77
CA GLY A 193 -5.09 -10.76 -8.00
C GLY A 193 -5.83 -10.05 -9.14
N GLY A 194 -6.05 -8.72 -9.06
CA GLY A 194 -6.65 -7.89 -10.09
C GLY A 194 -5.69 -6.83 -10.63
N GLU A 195 -6.05 -6.24 -11.76
CA GLU A 195 -5.29 -5.14 -12.34
C GLU A 195 -5.47 -3.84 -11.52
N LEU A 196 -4.44 -3.00 -11.49
CA LEU A 196 -4.45 -1.75 -10.72
C LEU A 196 -5.62 -0.85 -11.13
N ASN A 197 -5.82 -0.68 -12.43
CA ASN A 197 -6.83 0.23 -12.97
C ASN A 197 -8.25 -0.23 -12.63
N ASP A 198 -8.51 -1.54 -12.63
CA ASP A 198 -9.83 -2.10 -12.29
C ASP A 198 -10.25 -1.76 -10.86
N VAL A 199 -9.29 -1.79 -9.93
CA VAL A 199 -9.54 -1.43 -8.53
C VAL A 199 -9.81 0.07 -8.40
N ILE A 200 -9.01 0.91 -9.06
CA ILE A 200 -9.19 2.37 -9.07
C ILE A 200 -10.54 2.74 -9.69
N ASP A 201 -10.91 2.10 -10.81
CA ASP A 201 -12.18 2.33 -11.49
C ASP A 201 -13.37 1.99 -10.58
N LYS A 202 -13.34 0.86 -9.88
CA LYS A 202 -14.38 0.48 -8.91
C LYS A 202 -14.47 1.46 -7.74
N ILE A 203 -13.36 1.92 -7.19
CA ILE A 203 -13.34 2.94 -6.14
C ILE A 203 -14.02 4.21 -6.63
N ASN A 204 -13.68 4.67 -7.85
CA ASN A 204 -14.25 5.89 -8.42
C ASN A 204 -15.72 5.75 -8.84
N ALA A 205 -16.20 4.53 -9.09
CA ALA A 205 -17.61 4.26 -9.40
C ALA A 205 -18.52 4.21 -8.16
N CYS A 206 -17.99 4.32 -6.95
CA CYS A 206 -18.74 4.36 -5.70
C CYS A 206 -18.88 5.80 -5.18
N ASP A 207 -20.04 6.14 -4.57
CA ASP A 207 -20.21 7.44 -3.91
C ASP A 207 -19.30 7.56 -2.68
N MET A 208 -19.10 6.46 -1.95
CA MET A 208 -18.24 6.38 -0.79
C MET A 208 -17.60 5.00 -0.66
N ILE A 209 -16.57 4.92 0.17
CA ILE A 209 -15.83 3.68 0.45
C ILE A 209 -15.83 3.40 1.97
N ALA A 210 -16.02 2.14 2.35
CA ALA A 210 -15.68 1.65 3.68
C ALA A 210 -14.56 0.61 3.56
N SER A 211 -13.45 0.80 4.27
CA SER A 211 -12.29 -0.08 4.12
C SER A 211 -11.68 -0.51 5.45
N SER A 212 -11.39 -1.81 5.57
CA SER A 212 -10.50 -2.36 6.60
C SER A 212 -9.06 -2.55 6.07
N SER A 213 -8.76 -2.05 4.87
CA SER A 213 -7.41 -2.02 4.30
C SER A 213 -6.89 -0.60 4.21
N LEU A 214 -5.65 -0.37 4.67
CA LEU A 214 -5.04 0.96 4.61
C LEU A 214 -4.96 1.51 3.18
N HIS A 215 -4.55 0.70 2.19
CA HIS A 215 -4.47 1.18 0.81
C HIS A 215 -5.85 1.42 0.17
N GLY A 216 -6.90 0.78 0.67
CA GLY A 216 -8.27 1.15 0.30
C GLY A 216 -8.61 2.58 0.70
N LEU A 217 -8.21 3.01 1.90
CA LEU A 217 -8.40 4.40 2.37
C LEU A 217 -7.49 5.38 1.62
N ILE A 218 -6.18 5.08 1.51
CA ILE A 218 -5.21 5.95 0.84
C ILE A 218 -5.61 6.24 -0.61
N VAL A 219 -6.02 5.21 -1.35
CA VAL A 219 -6.41 5.39 -2.76
C VAL A 219 -7.74 6.12 -2.88
N SER A 220 -8.68 5.86 -1.98
CA SER A 220 -9.93 6.64 -1.92
C SER A 220 -9.65 8.12 -1.68
N ASP A 221 -8.76 8.44 -0.72
CA ASP A 221 -8.34 9.81 -0.45
C ASP A 221 -7.63 10.45 -1.66
N ALA A 222 -6.75 9.70 -2.35
CA ALA A 222 -6.05 10.17 -3.54
C ALA A 222 -7.01 10.60 -4.67
N TYR A 223 -8.12 9.88 -4.83
CA TYR A 223 -9.16 10.18 -5.82
C TYR A 223 -10.33 10.99 -5.26
N LYS A 224 -10.22 11.51 -4.04
CA LYS A 224 -11.24 12.34 -3.37
C LYS A 224 -12.59 11.64 -3.22
N VAL A 225 -12.58 10.33 -3.08
CA VAL A 225 -13.78 9.55 -2.78
C VAL A 225 -13.97 9.52 -1.26
N PRO A 226 -15.11 9.98 -0.72
CA PRO A 226 -15.40 9.91 0.71
C PRO A 226 -15.18 8.50 1.25
N ASN A 227 -14.52 8.38 2.39
CA ASN A 227 -14.20 7.05 2.89
C ASN A 227 -14.17 6.97 4.40
N VAL A 228 -14.47 5.78 4.91
CA VAL A 228 -14.60 5.46 6.33
C VAL A 228 -13.72 4.27 6.67
N TRP A 229 -13.00 4.37 7.77
CA TRP A 229 -12.22 3.27 8.32
C TRP A 229 -13.12 2.32 9.10
N ILE A 230 -13.15 1.04 8.71
CA ILE A 230 -13.89 -0.02 9.39
C ILE A 230 -12.96 -1.11 9.90
N ARG A 231 -13.41 -1.87 10.90
CA ARG A 231 -12.72 -3.06 11.42
C ARG A 231 -13.66 -4.27 11.34
N LEU A 232 -13.20 -5.34 10.70
CA LEU A 232 -14.00 -6.52 10.42
C LEU A 232 -13.60 -7.73 11.27
N SER A 233 -12.33 -7.84 11.67
CA SER A 233 -11.83 -8.96 12.46
C SER A 233 -10.87 -8.50 13.57
N ASN A 234 -10.60 -9.44 14.50
CA ASN A 234 -9.54 -9.29 15.50
C ASN A 234 -8.16 -9.65 14.93
N GLU A 235 -8.10 -10.20 13.72
CA GLU A 235 -6.84 -10.51 13.09
C GLU A 235 -6.08 -9.21 12.86
N LYS A 236 -5.04 -9.03 13.64
CA LYS A 236 -4.13 -7.90 13.52
C LYS A 236 -3.51 -8.01 12.13
N SER A 237 -3.79 -7.07 11.26
CA SER A 237 -3.10 -6.93 9.98
C SER A 237 -1.62 -6.58 10.23
N GLY A 238 -0.85 -7.58 10.60
CA GLY A 238 0.48 -7.45 11.18
C GLY A 238 0.42 -7.03 12.66
N SER A 239 1.49 -7.30 13.41
CA SER A 239 1.60 -7.06 14.86
C SER A 239 1.56 -5.58 15.28
N GLY A 240 1.57 -4.63 14.33
CA GLY A 240 1.56 -3.19 14.58
C GLY A 240 0.19 -2.57 14.85
N GLY A 241 -0.90 -3.36 14.83
CA GLY A 241 -2.24 -2.88 15.15
C GLY A 241 -2.68 -1.69 14.28
N ASP A 242 -3.16 -0.64 14.93
CA ASP A 242 -3.68 0.57 14.27
C ASP A 242 -2.60 1.58 13.86
N PHE A 243 -1.35 1.35 14.24
CA PHE A 243 -0.24 2.27 14.01
C PHE A 243 -0.19 2.77 12.55
N LYS A 244 -0.34 1.87 11.58
CA LYS A 244 -0.24 2.22 10.15
C LYS A 244 -1.34 3.18 9.69
N TYR A 245 -2.54 3.08 10.27
CA TYR A 245 -3.67 3.97 9.96
C TYR A 245 -3.47 5.33 10.62
N LEU A 246 -3.17 5.34 11.93
CA LEU A 246 -2.94 6.57 12.68
C LEU A 246 -1.73 7.36 12.14
N ASP A 247 -0.68 6.67 11.71
CA ASP A 247 0.48 7.27 11.06
C ASP A 247 0.09 8.00 9.75
N TYR A 248 -0.71 7.33 8.90
CA TYR A 248 -1.23 7.91 7.68
C TYR A 248 -2.18 9.08 7.96
N PHE A 249 -3.16 8.89 8.85
CA PHE A 249 -4.14 9.92 9.18
C PHE A 249 -3.48 11.18 9.72
N ALA A 250 -2.48 11.05 10.58
CA ALA A 250 -1.71 12.18 11.09
C ALA A 250 -0.95 12.94 9.98
N ALA A 251 -0.52 12.24 8.93
CA ALA A 251 0.16 12.88 7.79
C ALA A 251 -0.78 13.70 6.90
N VAL A 252 -2.03 13.25 6.76
CA VAL A 252 -3.00 13.85 5.83
C VAL A 252 -4.06 14.71 6.52
N GLY A 253 -3.90 14.98 7.83
CA GLY A 253 -4.80 15.84 8.59
C GLY A 253 -6.16 15.21 8.95
N ARG A 254 -6.31 13.89 8.82
CA ARG A 254 -7.51 13.17 9.25
C ARG A 254 -7.56 13.05 10.78
N LYS A 255 -8.77 13.12 11.34
CA LYS A 255 -9.00 13.08 12.79
C LYS A 255 -9.49 11.72 13.27
N ASP A 256 -9.56 10.73 12.40
CA ASP A 256 -9.99 9.38 12.75
C ASP A 256 -9.05 8.80 13.82
N LYS A 257 -9.61 8.35 14.94
CA LYS A 257 -8.85 7.69 16.02
C LYS A 257 -9.16 6.21 16.13
N GLU A 258 -10.37 5.83 15.75
CA GLU A 258 -10.90 4.47 15.85
C GLU A 258 -11.75 4.14 14.62
N PRO A 259 -11.76 2.88 14.18
CA PRO A 259 -12.63 2.41 13.10
C PRO A 259 -14.06 2.18 13.60
N ILE A 260 -15.03 2.19 12.70
CA ILE A 260 -16.33 1.59 12.97
C ILE A 260 -16.13 0.07 13.14
N ASP A 261 -16.59 -0.48 14.26
CA ASP A 261 -16.31 -1.85 14.65
C ASP A 261 -17.42 -2.83 14.24
N TYR A 262 -17.11 -3.67 13.28
CA TYR A 262 -17.95 -4.76 12.79
C TYR A 262 -17.38 -6.16 13.11
N ARG A 263 -16.52 -6.27 14.13
CA ARG A 263 -15.97 -7.56 14.57
C ARG A 263 -17.08 -8.49 15.07
N ASN A 264 -16.75 -9.77 15.24
CA ASN A 264 -17.65 -10.83 15.68
C ASN A 264 -18.86 -11.00 14.76
N ASN A 265 -18.66 -10.82 13.44
CA ASN A 265 -19.69 -10.91 12.42
C ASN A 265 -20.89 -9.96 12.66
N ARG A 266 -20.66 -8.83 13.32
CA ARG A 266 -21.70 -7.79 13.41
C ARG A 266 -22.17 -7.44 12.00
N GLU A 267 -23.45 -7.26 11.87
CA GLU A 267 -24.05 -6.87 10.60
C GLU A 267 -23.49 -5.51 10.14
N ILE A 268 -23.09 -5.45 8.88
CA ILE A 268 -22.62 -4.20 8.27
C ILE A 268 -23.83 -3.42 7.80
N ASP A 269 -24.03 -2.27 8.42
CA ASP A 269 -25.11 -1.35 8.09
C ASP A 269 -24.55 -0.20 7.23
N ILE A 270 -25.03 -0.10 5.98
CA ILE A 270 -24.57 0.93 5.05
C ILE A 270 -25.07 2.32 5.41
N GLU A 271 -26.18 2.45 6.14
CA GLU A 271 -26.67 3.75 6.59
C GLU A 271 -25.75 4.33 7.68
N ILE A 272 -25.30 3.51 8.63
CA ILE A 272 -24.31 3.92 9.64
C ILE A 272 -23.02 4.38 8.96
N ILE A 273 -22.55 3.64 7.94
CA ILE A 273 -21.35 4.02 7.19
C ILE A 273 -21.59 5.34 6.44
N SER A 274 -22.75 5.51 5.83
CA SER A 274 -23.13 6.72 5.11
C SER A 274 -23.13 7.95 6.01
N GLU A 275 -23.69 7.83 7.23
CA GLU A 275 -23.66 8.91 8.22
C GLU A 275 -22.22 9.32 8.59
N HIS A 276 -21.32 8.34 8.81
CA HIS A 276 -19.93 8.63 9.09
C HIS A 276 -19.22 9.25 7.86
N ALA A 277 -19.56 8.80 6.66
CA ALA A 277 -18.98 9.33 5.42
C ALA A 277 -19.40 10.79 5.15
N LYS A 278 -20.56 11.25 5.62
CA LYS A 278 -20.96 12.68 5.57
C LYS A 278 -20.01 13.59 6.33
N ALA A 279 -19.36 13.08 7.37
CA ALA A 279 -18.36 13.83 8.14
C ALA A 279 -16.96 13.81 7.50
N TYR A 280 -16.77 13.07 6.41
CA TYR A 280 -15.51 13.02 5.70
C TYR A 280 -15.11 14.41 5.19
N LYS A 281 -13.84 14.73 5.36
CA LYS A 281 -13.21 15.92 4.77
C LYS A 281 -12.06 15.47 3.88
N GLU A 282 -11.94 16.12 2.74
CA GLU A 282 -10.77 15.90 1.88
C GLU A 282 -9.48 16.07 2.69
N ILE A 283 -8.51 15.23 2.37
CA ILE A 283 -7.19 15.27 3.04
C ILE A 283 -6.51 16.61 2.81
N SER A 284 -5.75 17.03 3.84
CA SER A 284 -4.97 18.26 3.82
C SER A 284 -3.48 17.93 3.89
N ILE A 285 -2.88 17.68 2.74
CA ILE A 285 -1.45 17.41 2.61
C ILE A 285 -0.90 18.09 1.34
N ASP A 286 0.24 18.76 1.48
CA ASP A 286 1.02 19.20 0.32
C ASP A 286 1.90 18.02 -0.16
N LEU A 287 1.62 17.50 -1.34
CA LEU A 287 2.37 16.42 -1.96
C LEU A 287 3.63 16.88 -2.71
N LYS A 288 3.84 18.18 -2.86
CA LYS A 288 5.02 18.74 -3.57
C LYS A 288 6.33 18.32 -2.90
N PRO A 289 6.51 18.42 -1.56
CA PRO A 289 7.73 17.94 -0.91
C PRO A 289 7.96 16.43 -1.09
N LEU A 290 6.91 15.62 -1.07
CA LEU A 290 7.01 14.18 -1.33
C LEU A 290 7.53 13.92 -2.75
N LEU A 291 6.96 14.59 -3.75
CA LEU A 291 7.36 14.42 -5.15
C LEU A 291 8.78 14.98 -5.40
N GLU A 292 9.13 16.13 -4.84
CA GLU A 292 10.47 16.73 -4.98
C GLU A 292 11.57 15.88 -4.30
N SER A 293 11.23 15.15 -3.24
CA SER A 293 12.15 14.23 -2.58
C SER A 293 12.28 12.89 -3.30
N CYS A 294 11.50 12.63 -4.34
CA CYS A 294 11.55 11.38 -5.09
C CYS A 294 12.90 11.21 -5.80
N PRO A 295 13.65 10.13 -5.50
CA PRO A 295 15.04 9.98 -5.98
C PRO A 295 15.15 9.62 -7.46
N PHE A 296 14.05 9.40 -8.14
CA PHE A 296 14.00 8.96 -9.55
C PHE A 296 12.93 9.68 -10.38
N TYR A 297 12.34 10.75 -9.84
CA TYR A 297 11.40 11.57 -10.60
C TYR A 297 12.14 12.44 -11.61
N TYR A 298 11.82 12.28 -12.88
CA TYR A 298 12.28 13.16 -13.96
C TYR A 298 11.19 14.21 -14.22
N LYS A 299 11.57 15.46 -14.02
CA LYS A 299 10.75 16.62 -14.40
C LYS A 299 10.60 16.72 -15.91
#